data_43845185f6f9b3b6f0a95bb7bcd6ca98
#
_entry.id   43845185f6f9b3b6f0a95bb7bcd6ca98
#
_cell.length_a   1.000
_cell.length_b   1.000
_cell.length_c   1.000
_cell.angle_alpha   90.00
_cell.angle_beta   90.00
_cell.angle_gamma   90.00
#
_symmetry.space_group_name_H-M   'P 1'
#
loop_
_entity.id
_entity.type
_entity.pdbx_description
1 polymer ?
#
loop_
_entity_poly.entity_id
_entity_poly.type
_entity_poly.pdbx_seq_one_letter_code
_entity_poly.pdbx_strand_id
1 'polypeptide(L)'
;DSVALLYILHTAGYHCEAAHCNFHLRGEESDRDELFVRQLCKRTGIHLHTIDFNTTQYAKEKQISIEMAARELRYDWFEKTRKECQADVIAVAHHQDDSVETILLNLIRGTGITGLLGIRPRNGAIVRPLLCVNREDIIHYLESIGQDYVTDSTNLEDEYTRNKIRLNLLPLMQEINPSVKNTLIDTSNYLNDIATIYNKCIEE
;
A
#
# COMPACT_ATOMS: atom_id res chain seq x y z
N ASP A 1 -4.04 -7.26 -3.50
CA ASP A 1 -2.75 -7.11 -2.79
C ASP A 1 -2.91 -7.51 -1.32
N SER A 2 -3.87 -6.92 -0.57
CA SER A 2 -4.07 -7.24 0.86
C SER A 2 -4.49 -8.68 1.12
N VAL A 3 -5.30 -9.28 0.24
CA VAL A 3 -5.70 -10.70 0.31
C VAL A 3 -4.47 -11.60 0.19
N ALA A 4 -3.60 -11.34 -0.78
CA ALA A 4 -2.36 -12.11 -0.95
C ALA A 4 -1.45 -12.01 0.27
N LEU A 5 -1.25 -10.77 0.80
CA LEU A 5 -0.46 -10.55 2.00
C LEU A 5 -0.98 -11.37 3.18
N LEU A 6 -2.31 -11.37 3.39
CA LEU A 6 -2.94 -12.12 4.48
C LEU A 6 -2.69 -13.63 4.33
N TYR A 7 -2.88 -14.19 3.13
CA TYR A 7 -2.65 -15.61 2.87
C TYR A 7 -1.17 -15.99 3.04
N ILE A 8 -0.25 -15.18 2.51
CA ILE A 8 1.19 -15.44 2.61
C ILE A 8 1.62 -15.48 4.08
N LEU A 9 1.23 -14.47 4.86
CA LEU A 9 1.60 -14.40 6.28
C LEU A 9 0.97 -15.52 7.10
N HIS A 10 -0.33 -15.78 6.88
CA HIS A 10 -1.04 -16.85 7.57
C HIS A 10 -0.44 -18.23 7.26
N THR A 11 -0.15 -18.52 5.97
CA THR A 11 0.46 -19.79 5.54
C THR A 11 1.90 -19.93 6.03
N ALA A 12 2.62 -18.82 6.19
CA ALA A 12 3.95 -18.82 6.79
C ALA A 12 3.94 -19.04 8.32
N GLY A 13 2.77 -19.19 8.94
CA GLY A 13 2.61 -19.51 10.36
C GLY A 13 2.60 -18.30 11.29
N TYR A 14 2.46 -17.08 10.76
CA TYR A 14 2.27 -15.91 11.60
C TYR A 14 0.85 -15.88 12.18
N HIS A 15 0.72 -15.45 13.45
CA HIS A 15 -0.57 -15.10 14.00
C HIS A 15 -1.03 -13.78 13.41
N CYS A 16 -2.12 -13.82 12.62
CA CYS A 16 -2.63 -12.67 11.88
C CYS A 16 -4.03 -12.29 12.35
N GLU A 17 -4.26 -11.00 12.49
CA GLU A 17 -5.58 -10.40 12.56
C GLU A 17 -5.75 -9.42 11.40
N ALA A 18 -6.95 -9.35 10.83
CA ALA A 18 -7.24 -8.46 9.71
C ALA A 18 -7.89 -7.16 10.19
N ALA A 19 -7.56 -6.05 9.54
CA ALA A 19 -8.15 -4.74 9.82
C ALA A 19 -8.68 -4.11 8.53
N HIS A 20 -9.98 -3.77 8.51
CA HIS A 20 -10.65 -3.16 7.35
C HIS A 20 -11.30 -1.83 7.73
N CYS A 21 -11.03 -0.79 6.94
CA CYS A 21 -11.64 0.54 7.06
C CYS A 21 -12.66 0.74 5.96
N ASN A 22 -13.92 0.97 6.30
CA ASN A 22 -14.92 1.45 5.35
C ASN A 22 -14.98 2.98 5.41
N PHE A 23 -14.60 3.64 4.32
CA PHE A 23 -14.57 5.10 4.22
C PHE A 23 -15.85 5.67 3.59
N HIS A 24 -16.78 4.81 3.13
CA HIS A 24 -18.03 5.16 2.45
C HIS A 24 -17.87 6.12 1.26
N LEU A 25 -16.71 6.06 0.57
CA LEU A 25 -16.40 6.97 -0.53
C LEU A 25 -16.90 6.45 -1.89
N ARG A 26 -17.25 5.15 -1.99
CA ARG A 26 -17.66 4.47 -3.22
C ARG A 26 -19.05 3.83 -3.13
N GLY A 27 -19.90 4.29 -2.20
CA GLY A 27 -21.25 3.76 -2.03
C GLY A 27 -21.28 2.23 -1.89
N GLU A 28 -22.11 1.56 -2.69
CA GLU A 28 -22.32 0.10 -2.66
C GLU A 28 -21.02 -0.71 -2.86
N GLU A 29 -20.04 -0.19 -3.58
CA GLU A 29 -18.75 -0.89 -3.74
C GLU A 29 -17.98 -0.99 -2.42
N SER A 30 -18.04 0.04 -1.58
CA SER A 30 -17.42 0.01 -0.25
C SER A 30 -18.02 -1.09 0.62
N ASP A 31 -19.35 -1.25 0.57
CA ASP A 31 -20.09 -2.24 1.35
C ASP A 31 -19.84 -3.67 0.80
N ARG A 32 -19.77 -3.81 -0.53
CA ARG A 32 -19.40 -5.08 -1.20
C ARG A 32 -17.99 -5.51 -0.76
N ASP A 33 -17.04 -4.60 -0.76
CA ASP A 33 -15.64 -4.89 -0.40
C ASP A 33 -15.53 -5.30 1.07
N GLU A 34 -16.27 -4.64 1.96
CA GLU A 34 -16.34 -5.02 3.37
C GLU A 34 -16.97 -6.42 3.54
N LEU A 35 -18.08 -6.71 2.84
CA LEU A 35 -18.71 -8.02 2.89
C LEU A 35 -17.76 -9.12 2.42
N PHE A 36 -17.01 -8.88 1.35
CA PHE A 36 -15.98 -9.80 0.86
C PHE A 36 -14.93 -10.09 1.94
N VAL A 37 -14.39 -9.06 2.59
CA VAL A 37 -13.39 -9.23 3.65
C VAL A 37 -13.96 -10.00 4.85
N ARG A 38 -15.20 -9.72 5.26
CA ARG A 38 -15.89 -10.46 6.34
C ARG A 38 -16.04 -11.95 6.01
N GLN A 39 -16.42 -12.27 4.78
CA GLN A 39 -16.55 -13.66 4.32
C GLN A 39 -15.19 -14.36 4.25
N LEU A 40 -14.16 -13.67 3.76
CA LEU A 40 -12.80 -14.18 3.69
C LEU A 40 -12.28 -14.52 5.10
N CYS A 41 -12.36 -13.60 6.03
CA CYS A 41 -11.89 -13.80 7.40
C CYS A 41 -12.65 -14.91 8.14
N LYS A 42 -13.97 -14.99 7.93
CA LYS A 42 -14.80 -16.09 8.46
C LYS A 42 -14.35 -17.45 7.92
N ARG A 43 -14.03 -17.55 6.63
CA ARG A 43 -13.59 -18.79 5.97
C ARG A 43 -12.20 -19.23 6.42
N THR A 44 -11.31 -18.27 6.66
CA THR A 44 -9.91 -18.53 7.08
C THR A 44 -9.75 -18.65 8.59
N GLY A 45 -10.79 -18.34 9.39
CA GLY A 45 -10.72 -18.31 10.85
C GLY A 45 -9.91 -17.14 11.42
N ILE A 46 -9.60 -16.12 10.60
CA ILE A 46 -8.84 -14.95 11.00
C ILE A 46 -9.78 -13.92 11.64
N HIS A 47 -9.38 -13.38 12.80
CA HIS A 47 -10.14 -12.32 13.46
C HIS A 47 -10.12 -11.04 12.62
N LEU A 48 -11.29 -10.39 12.45
CA LEU A 48 -11.45 -9.17 11.67
C LEU A 48 -11.90 -8.01 12.54
N HIS A 49 -11.10 -6.94 12.51
CA HIS A 49 -11.48 -5.62 13.03
C HIS A 49 -12.04 -4.79 11.88
N THR A 50 -13.16 -4.10 12.11
CA THR A 50 -13.77 -3.18 11.14
C THR A 50 -14.09 -1.85 11.78
N ILE A 51 -14.03 -0.79 10.99
CA ILE A 51 -14.45 0.55 11.38
C ILE A 51 -15.04 1.29 10.18
N ASP A 52 -16.04 2.11 10.47
CA ASP A 52 -16.67 3.04 9.54
C ASP A 52 -16.20 4.45 9.80
N PHE A 53 -15.85 5.20 8.76
CA PHE A 53 -15.40 6.59 8.87
C PHE A 53 -16.29 7.55 8.09
N ASN A 54 -16.66 8.67 8.71
CA ASN A 54 -17.18 9.83 7.98
C ASN A 54 -16.03 10.68 7.43
N THR A 55 -15.38 10.15 6.38
CA THR A 55 -14.16 10.72 5.79
C THR A 55 -14.40 12.14 5.26
N THR A 56 -15.55 12.39 4.66
CA THR A 56 -15.90 13.71 4.10
C THR A 56 -16.01 14.78 5.19
N GLN A 57 -16.62 14.44 6.32
CA GLN A 57 -16.71 15.36 7.45
C GLN A 57 -15.32 15.67 8.03
N TYR A 58 -14.51 14.63 8.27
CA TYR A 58 -13.16 14.78 8.79
C TYR A 58 -12.28 15.64 7.87
N ALA A 59 -12.34 15.43 6.55
CA ALA A 59 -11.60 16.21 5.56
C ALA A 59 -11.98 17.72 5.63
N LYS A 60 -13.28 18.02 5.76
CA LYS A 60 -13.77 19.39 5.90
C LYS A 60 -13.30 20.06 7.19
N GLU A 61 -13.39 19.37 8.32
CA GLU A 61 -12.98 19.88 9.63
C GLU A 61 -11.48 20.17 9.68
N LYS A 62 -10.67 19.31 9.07
CA LYS A 62 -9.20 19.44 9.02
C LYS A 62 -8.70 20.31 7.86
N GLN A 63 -9.55 20.69 6.91
CA GLN A 63 -9.19 21.43 5.69
C GLN A 63 -8.13 20.71 4.85
N ILE A 64 -8.23 19.39 4.73
CA ILE A 64 -7.33 18.52 3.96
C ILE A 64 -8.09 17.79 2.85
N SER A 65 -7.35 17.19 1.90
CA SER A 65 -7.97 16.38 0.86
C SER A 65 -8.60 15.10 1.44
N ILE A 66 -9.61 14.56 0.73
CA ILE A 66 -10.26 13.28 1.08
C ILE A 66 -9.22 12.16 1.20
N GLU A 67 -8.23 12.12 0.29
CA GLU A 67 -7.16 11.13 0.30
C GLU A 67 -6.30 11.23 1.58
N MET A 68 -5.91 12.45 1.96
CA MET A 68 -5.16 12.70 3.21
C MET A 68 -6.01 12.31 4.43
N ALA A 69 -7.29 12.68 4.45
CA ALA A 69 -8.20 12.33 5.54
C ALA A 69 -8.33 10.81 5.71
N ALA A 70 -8.58 10.08 4.61
CA ALA A 70 -8.67 8.63 4.63
C ALA A 70 -7.35 7.98 5.09
N ARG A 71 -6.21 8.56 4.70
CA ARG A 71 -4.89 8.08 5.13
C ARG A 71 -4.66 8.31 6.62
N GLU A 72 -4.91 9.50 7.15
CA GLU A 72 -4.76 9.81 8.58
C GLU A 72 -5.65 8.89 9.42
N LEU A 73 -6.95 8.85 9.13
CA LEU A 73 -7.92 8.01 9.83
C LEU A 73 -7.52 6.53 9.84
N ARG A 74 -7.03 6.02 8.70
CA ARG A 74 -6.57 4.63 8.55
C ARG A 74 -5.41 4.31 9.48
N TYR A 75 -4.34 5.12 9.43
CA TYR A 75 -3.13 4.81 10.18
C TYR A 75 -3.28 5.04 11.68
N ASP A 76 -4.05 6.05 12.09
CA ASP A 76 -4.37 6.29 13.49
C ASP A 76 -5.17 5.12 14.08
N TRP A 77 -6.16 4.63 13.32
CA TRP A 77 -6.95 3.49 13.77
C TRP A 77 -6.15 2.18 13.74
N PHE A 78 -5.33 1.95 12.73
CA PHE A 78 -4.47 0.78 12.68
C PHE A 78 -3.53 0.72 13.87
N GLU A 79 -2.92 1.84 14.26
CA GLU A 79 -2.04 1.87 15.43
C GLU A 79 -2.80 1.66 16.74
N LYS A 80 -4.02 2.19 16.84
CA LYS A 80 -4.90 1.92 17.98
C LYS A 80 -5.24 0.43 18.08
N THR A 81 -5.73 -0.16 16.98
CA THR A 81 -6.08 -1.59 16.89
C THR A 81 -4.87 -2.47 17.20
N ARG A 82 -3.69 -2.16 16.63
CA ARG A 82 -2.45 -2.88 16.92
C ARG A 82 -2.16 -2.95 18.42
N LYS A 83 -2.31 -1.83 19.12
CA LYS A 83 -2.10 -1.78 20.58
C LYS A 83 -3.15 -2.57 21.35
N GLU A 84 -4.42 -2.49 20.95
CA GLU A 84 -5.55 -3.18 21.59
C GLU A 84 -5.43 -4.71 21.46
N CYS A 85 -5.04 -5.22 20.29
CA CYS A 85 -4.82 -6.65 20.07
C CYS A 85 -3.39 -7.12 20.38
N GLN A 86 -2.52 -6.22 20.87
CA GLN A 86 -1.13 -6.51 21.24
C GLN A 86 -0.29 -7.06 20.07
N ALA A 87 -0.59 -6.64 18.84
CA ALA A 87 0.18 -7.06 17.67
C ALA A 87 1.53 -6.34 17.62
N ASP A 88 2.57 -7.05 17.19
CA ASP A 88 3.93 -6.52 17.09
C ASP A 88 4.05 -5.49 15.97
N VAL A 89 3.40 -5.74 14.83
CA VAL A 89 3.51 -4.94 13.61
C VAL A 89 2.17 -4.79 12.89
N ILE A 90 2.11 -3.78 12.01
CA ILE A 90 1.03 -3.58 11.03
C ILE A 90 1.61 -3.94 9.66
N ALA A 91 1.14 -5.01 9.04
CA ALA A 91 1.53 -5.38 7.69
C ALA A 91 0.64 -4.69 6.64
N VAL A 92 1.25 -3.99 5.69
CA VAL A 92 0.56 -3.26 4.62
C VAL A 92 1.02 -3.79 3.27
N ALA A 93 0.07 -4.02 2.37
CA ALA A 93 0.27 -4.69 1.08
C ALA A 93 0.82 -3.77 -0.03
N HIS A 94 1.70 -2.82 0.28
CA HIS A 94 2.44 -2.11 -0.75
C HIS A 94 3.40 -3.07 -1.45
N HIS A 95 3.45 -2.98 -2.77
CA HIS A 95 4.30 -3.80 -3.63
C HIS A 95 5.28 -2.96 -4.45
N GLN A 96 6.09 -3.59 -5.28
CA GLN A 96 7.15 -2.93 -6.04
C GLN A 96 6.63 -1.80 -6.94
N ASP A 97 5.48 -2.01 -7.63
CA ASP A 97 4.90 -0.97 -8.48
C ASP A 97 4.49 0.28 -7.72
N ASP A 98 3.98 0.15 -6.47
CA ASP A 98 3.68 1.31 -5.61
C ASP A 98 4.95 2.12 -5.29
N SER A 99 6.09 1.43 -5.13
CA SER A 99 7.38 2.10 -4.92
C SER A 99 7.82 2.86 -6.15
N VAL A 100 7.70 2.28 -7.34
CA VAL A 100 7.97 2.94 -8.63
C VAL A 100 7.10 4.18 -8.81
N GLU A 101 5.80 4.07 -8.58
CA GLU A 101 4.87 5.20 -8.65
C GLU A 101 5.24 6.31 -7.66
N THR A 102 5.67 5.94 -6.46
CA THR A 102 6.09 6.89 -5.42
C THR A 102 7.36 7.63 -5.82
N ILE A 103 8.35 6.93 -6.37
CA ILE A 103 9.59 7.54 -6.89
C ILE A 103 9.27 8.56 -7.96
N LEU A 104 8.48 8.19 -8.97
CA LEU A 104 8.09 9.08 -10.06
C LEU A 104 7.26 10.27 -9.58
N LEU A 105 6.31 10.05 -8.70
CA LEU A 105 5.50 11.12 -8.11
C LEU A 105 6.37 12.15 -7.38
N ASN A 106 7.31 11.68 -6.57
CA ASN A 106 8.23 12.54 -5.84
C ASN A 106 9.18 13.28 -6.78
N LEU A 107 9.70 12.60 -7.82
CA LEU A 107 10.55 13.21 -8.83
C LEU A 107 9.82 14.36 -9.56
N ILE A 108 8.57 14.14 -9.99
CA ILE A 108 7.75 15.14 -10.68
C ILE A 108 7.46 16.35 -9.77
N ARG A 109 7.24 16.11 -8.48
CA ARG A 109 6.97 17.18 -7.50
C ARG A 109 8.21 17.97 -7.08
N GLY A 110 9.39 17.47 -7.41
CA GLY A 110 10.67 17.97 -6.93
C GLY A 110 10.98 17.45 -5.53
N THR A 111 12.08 16.73 -5.40
CA THR A 111 12.48 16.12 -4.11
C THR A 111 14.00 16.04 -4.00
N GLY A 112 14.50 15.99 -2.77
CA GLY A 112 15.86 15.55 -2.48
C GLY A 112 15.97 14.01 -2.52
N ILE A 113 17.17 13.52 -2.16
CA ILE A 113 17.50 12.09 -2.18
C ILE A 113 16.45 11.23 -1.45
N THR A 114 15.95 11.68 -0.30
CA THR A 114 14.99 10.94 0.54
C THR A 114 13.72 10.57 -0.19
N GLY A 115 13.20 11.43 -1.06
CA GLY A 115 11.97 11.13 -1.81
C GLY A 115 12.18 10.16 -2.96
N LEU A 116 13.44 9.97 -3.42
CA LEU A 116 13.80 9.02 -4.47
C LEU A 116 14.08 7.60 -3.94
N LEU A 117 14.08 7.42 -2.62
CA LEU A 117 14.31 6.12 -1.98
C LEU A 117 13.07 5.17 -2.08
N GLY A 118 11.99 5.62 -2.71
CA GLY A 118 10.76 4.84 -2.81
C GLY A 118 10.08 4.61 -1.47
N ILE A 119 9.36 3.50 -1.36
CA ILE A 119 8.66 3.11 -0.14
C ILE A 119 9.58 2.26 0.73
N ARG A 120 9.78 2.66 1.99
CA ARG A 120 10.61 1.91 2.94
C ARG A 120 9.94 0.59 3.34
N PRO A 121 10.68 -0.54 3.42
CA PRO A 121 10.15 -1.82 3.87
C PRO A 121 9.58 -1.77 5.28
N ARG A 122 10.17 -0.93 6.15
CA ARG A 122 9.71 -0.73 7.52
C ARG A 122 9.71 0.76 7.87
N ASN A 123 8.68 1.16 8.62
CA ASN A 123 8.58 2.48 9.23
C ASN A 123 7.88 2.35 10.59
N GLY A 124 8.67 2.38 11.68
CA GLY A 124 8.17 2.08 13.01
C GLY A 124 7.58 0.66 13.10
N ALA A 125 6.30 0.56 13.50
CA ALA A 125 5.56 -0.69 13.56
C ALA A 125 5.01 -1.15 12.19
N ILE A 126 5.04 -0.29 11.16
CA ILE A 126 4.51 -0.63 9.82
C ILE A 126 5.56 -1.39 9.05
N VAL A 127 5.21 -2.57 8.52
CA VAL A 127 6.03 -3.40 7.63
C VAL A 127 5.34 -3.62 6.29
N ARG A 128 6.11 -3.83 5.22
CA ARG A 128 5.62 -3.99 3.85
C ARG A 128 6.29 -5.17 3.16
N PRO A 129 5.84 -6.39 3.48
CA PRO A 129 6.49 -7.61 3.00
C PRO A 129 6.45 -7.78 1.47
N LEU A 130 5.45 -7.21 0.77
CA LEU A 130 5.29 -7.37 -0.67
C LEU A 130 6.12 -6.40 -1.53
N LEU A 131 6.97 -5.54 -0.94
CA LEU A 131 7.83 -4.65 -1.73
C LEU A 131 8.85 -5.36 -2.61
N CYS A 132 9.11 -6.65 -2.37
CA CYS A 132 10.03 -7.47 -3.15
C CYS A 132 9.40 -8.10 -4.41
N VAL A 133 8.07 -7.97 -4.60
CA VAL A 133 7.33 -8.54 -5.72
C VAL A 133 6.53 -7.46 -6.45
N ASN A 134 6.23 -7.68 -7.72
CA ASN A 134 5.36 -6.82 -8.51
C ASN A 134 3.90 -7.27 -8.41
N ARG A 135 2.98 -6.49 -8.99
CA ARG A 135 1.55 -6.78 -8.94
C ARG A 135 1.18 -8.06 -9.71
N GLU A 136 1.87 -8.36 -10.80
CA GLU A 136 1.62 -9.56 -11.62
C GLU A 136 1.93 -10.82 -10.80
N ASP A 137 3.03 -10.82 -10.07
CA ASP A 137 3.41 -11.92 -9.17
C ASP A 137 2.32 -12.16 -8.11
N ILE A 138 1.75 -11.09 -7.56
CA ILE A 138 0.67 -11.14 -6.55
C ILE A 138 -0.59 -11.77 -7.15
N ILE A 139 -0.96 -11.38 -8.37
CA ILE A 139 -2.13 -11.93 -9.08
C ILE A 139 -1.91 -13.41 -9.39
N HIS A 140 -0.77 -13.78 -9.96
CA HIS A 140 -0.42 -15.18 -10.23
C HIS A 140 -0.44 -16.05 -8.98
N TYR A 141 0.04 -15.51 -7.84
CA TYR A 141 -0.05 -16.23 -6.57
C TYR A 141 -1.51 -16.50 -6.18
N LEU A 142 -2.39 -15.49 -6.23
CA LEU A 142 -3.81 -15.66 -5.89
C LEU A 142 -4.50 -16.66 -6.82
N GLU A 143 -4.24 -16.60 -8.11
CA GLU A 143 -4.73 -17.57 -9.10
C GLU A 143 -4.24 -18.99 -8.79
N SER A 144 -2.97 -19.15 -8.42
CA SER A 144 -2.37 -20.47 -8.12
C SER A 144 -3.02 -21.15 -6.92
N ILE A 145 -3.53 -20.38 -5.97
CA ILE A 145 -4.23 -20.91 -4.79
C ILE A 145 -5.75 -20.89 -4.93
N GLY A 146 -6.28 -20.50 -6.11
CA GLY A 146 -7.71 -20.41 -6.38
C GLY A 146 -8.46 -19.42 -5.49
N GLN A 147 -7.78 -18.32 -5.09
CA GLN A 147 -8.36 -17.32 -4.20
C GLN A 147 -8.86 -16.11 -4.99
N ASP A 148 -10.15 -15.83 -4.87
CA ASP A 148 -10.79 -14.64 -5.43
C ASP A 148 -10.32 -13.36 -4.70
N TYR A 149 -10.36 -12.25 -5.41
CA TYR A 149 -10.07 -10.92 -4.88
C TYR A 149 -10.99 -9.87 -5.50
N VAL A 150 -11.12 -8.73 -4.83
CA VAL A 150 -11.89 -7.59 -5.35
C VAL A 150 -10.92 -6.54 -5.90
N THR A 151 -11.26 -6.03 -7.08
CA THR A 151 -10.51 -4.92 -7.71
C THR A 151 -11.25 -3.62 -7.43
N ASP A 152 -10.52 -2.62 -6.95
CA ASP A 152 -11.02 -1.27 -6.76
C ASP A 152 -11.21 -0.59 -8.14
N SER A 153 -12.43 -0.14 -8.44
CA SER A 153 -12.78 0.50 -9.71
C SER A 153 -12.02 1.82 -9.94
N THR A 154 -11.68 2.54 -8.87
CA THR A 154 -10.93 3.81 -8.96
C THR A 154 -9.51 3.64 -9.47
N ASN A 155 -8.97 2.42 -9.49
CA ASN A 155 -7.67 2.14 -10.11
C ASN A 155 -7.64 2.37 -11.62
N LEU A 156 -8.80 2.44 -12.27
CA LEU A 156 -8.95 2.65 -13.72
C LEU A 156 -9.19 4.12 -14.08
N GLU A 157 -9.44 4.98 -13.09
CA GLU A 157 -9.70 6.40 -13.30
C GLU A 157 -8.39 7.19 -13.30
N ASP A 158 -8.15 8.00 -14.33
CA ASP A 158 -6.91 8.78 -14.45
C ASP A 158 -6.98 10.15 -13.74
N GLU A 159 -8.03 10.40 -12.98
CA GLU A 159 -8.26 11.66 -12.26
C GLU A 159 -7.18 11.95 -11.19
N TYR A 160 -6.66 10.91 -10.57
CA TYR A 160 -5.63 11.02 -9.53
C TYR A 160 -4.21 10.98 -10.12
N THR A 161 -3.33 11.83 -9.63
CA THR A 161 -1.93 11.96 -10.13
C THR A 161 -1.19 10.62 -10.16
N ARG A 162 -1.42 9.74 -9.17
CA ARG A 162 -0.80 8.42 -9.13
C ARG A 162 -1.32 7.50 -10.23
N ASN A 163 -2.61 7.56 -10.53
CA ASN A 163 -3.20 6.80 -11.63
C ASN A 163 -2.70 7.29 -13.00
N LYS A 164 -2.48 8.61 -13.17
CA LYS A 164 -1.84 9.15 -14.39
C LYS A 164 -0.42 8.60 -14.59
N ILE A 165 0.34 8.46 -13.52
CA ILE A 165 1.67 7.84 -13.59
C ILE A 165 1.53 6.37 -14.03
N ARG A 166 0.62 5.62 -13.42
CA ARG A 166 0.39 4.19 -13.70
C ARG A 166 -0.12 3.95 -15.11
N LEU A 167 -1.14 4.70 -15.53
CA LEU A 167 -1.88 4.43 -16.77
C LEU A 167 -1.26 5.10 -18.00
N ASN A 168 -0.56 6.22 -17.83
CA ASN A 168 -0.07 7.01 -18.95
C ASN A 168 1.46 7.10 -18.98
N LEU A 169 2.11 7.49 -17.88
CA LEU A 169 3.55 7.75 -17.88
C LEU A 169 4.36 6.44 -17.93
N LEU A 170 4.04 5.47 -17.05
CA LEU A 170 4.78 4.20 -17.01
C LEU A 170 4.71 3.42 -18.31
N PRO A 171 3.55 3.26 -18.99
CA PRO A 171 3.51 2.63 -20.31
C PRO A 171 4.40 3.33 -21.34
N LEU A 172 4.38 4.66 -21.39
CA LEU A 172 5.25 5.43 -22.29
C LEU A 172 6.74 5.21 -22.00
N MET A 173 7.11 5.17 -20.71
CA MET A 173 8.49 4.87 -20.30
C MET A 173 8.88 3.43 -20.68
N GLN A 174 7.96 2.47 -20.62
CA GLN A 174 8.18 1.08 -21.01
C GLN A 174 8.36 0.89 -22.53
N GLU A 175 7.78 1.77 -23.36
CA GLU A 175 8.07 1.79 -24.80
C GLU A 175 9.53 2.12 -25.07
N ILE A 176 10.16 2.98 -24.25
CA ILE A 176 11.57 3.37 -24.37
C ILE A 176 12.47 2.30 -23.72
N ASN A 177 12.11 1.85 -22.53
CA ASN A 177 12.83 0.81 -21.78
C ASN A 177 11.83 -0.17 -21.15
N PRO A 178 11.63 -1.36 -21.73
CA PRO A 178 10.70 -2.35 -21.17
C PRO A 178 10.98 -2.73 -19.72
N SER A 179 12.23 -2.59 -19.27
CA SER A 179 12.65 -2.90 -17.89
C SER A 179 12.66 -1.67 -16.96
N VAL A 180 12.04 -0.55 -17.34
CA VAL A 180 12.13 0.72 -16.59
C VAL A 180 11.73 0.63 -15.13
N LYS A 181 10.74 -0.21 -14.80
CA LYS A 181 10.33 -0.43 -13.40
C LYS A 181 11.48 -0.97 -12.56
N ASN A 182 12.15 -2.02 -13.06
CA ASN A 182 13.32 -2.61 -12.39
C ASN A 182 14.46 -1.61 -12.30
N THR A 183 14.73 -0.88 -13.39
CA THR A 183 15.75 0.17 -13.41
C THR A 183 15.51 1.24 -12.35
N LEU A 184 14.26 1.66 -12.14
CA LEU A 184 13.90 2.63 -11.09
C LEU A 184 14.11 2.07 -9.69
N ILE A 185 13.76 0.81 -9.47
CA ILE A 185 14.00 0.13 -8.18
C ILE A 185 15.49 0.00 -7.90
N ASP A 186 16.29 -0.42 -8.88
CA ASP A 186 17.75 -0.53 -8.74
C ASP A 186 18.37 0.83 -8.44
N THR A 187 17.95 1.87 -9.16
CA THR A 187 18.37 3.24 -8.88
C THR A 187 18.04 3.67 -7.45
N SER A 188 16.82 3.37 -6.99
CA SER A 188 16.41 3.65 -5.61
C SER A 188 17.28 2.91 -4.59
N ASN A 189 17.63 1.65 -4.85
CA ASN A 189 18.49 0.85 -3.98
C ASN A 189 19.91 1.46 -3.90
N TYR A 190 20.51 1.85 -5.02
CA TYR A 190 21.81 2.56 -5.01
C TYR A 190 21.75 3.87 -4.23
N LEU A 191 20.66 4.63 -4.39
CA LEU A 191 20.48 5.87 -3.63
C LEU A 191 20.29 5.61 -2.12
N ASN A 192 19.68 4.51 -1.73
CA ASN A 192 19.56 4.10 -0.32
C ASN A 192 20.94 3.83 0.30
N ASP A 193 21.85 3.16 -0.42
CA ASP A 193 23.19 2.90 0.05
C ASP A 193 23.97 4.22 0.25
N ILE A 194 23.88 5.14 -0.73
CA ILE A 194 24.48 6.47 -0.65
C ILE A 194 23.89 7.27 0.53
N ALA A 195 22.57 7.28 0.68
CA ALA A 195 21.89 8.00 1.76
C ALA A 195 22.29 7.47 3.14
N THR A 196 22.53 6.16 3.26
CA THR A 196 23.00 5.54 4.50
C THR A 196 24.39 6.04 4.89
N ILE A 197 25.32 6.11 3.92
CA ILE A 197 26.67 6.64 4.13
C ILE A 197 26.61 8.14 4.48
N TYR A 198 25.82 8.91 3.72
CA TYR A 198 25.67 10.35 3.93
C TYR A 198 25.14 10.68 5.32
N ASN A 199 24.08 9.98 5.78
CA ASN A 199 23.50 10.22 7.09
C ASN A 199 24.48 9.89 8.22
N LYS A 200 25.27 8.83 8.11
CA LYS A 200 26.30 8.49 9.09
C LYS A 200 27.37 9.59 9.20
N CYS A 201 27.80 10.18 8.08
CA CYS A 201 28.80 11.26 8.08
C CYS A 201 28.28 12.59 8.67
N ILE A 202 26.94 12.78 8.74
CA ILE A 202 26.38 14.01 9.35
C ILE A 202 26.14 13.83 10.86
N GLU A 203 25.89 12.59 11.32
CA GLU A 203 25.65 12.27 12.73
C GLU A 203 26.95 12.20 13.55
N GLU A 204 28.14 12.11 12.89
CA GLU A 204 29.47 12.23 13.47
C GLU A 204 29.92 13.70 13.56
#